data_6639cef289814fbeec1fbab583d687e7
#
_entry.id   6639cef289814fbeec1fbab583d687e7
#
_cell.length_a   1.000
_cell.length_b   1.000
_cell.length_c   1.000
_cell.angle_alpha   90.00
_cell.angle_beta   90.00
_cell.angle_gamma   90.00
#
_symmetry.space_group_name_H-M   'P 1'
#
loop_
_entity.id
_entity.type
_entity.pdbx_description
1 polymer ?
#
loop_
_entity_poly.entity_id
_entity_poly.type
_entity_poly.pdbx_seq_one_letter_code
_entity_poly.pdbx_strand_id
1 'polypeptide(L)'
;MKKTLLWMLAAILTCSGLTTTLTSCKDYDDDETIEVKEYFTSWNKCEALTALKEYVEDVTNPKSPNYISPEDRIATFDMDGTFVGELYPSYFEYNLLEYRVLDDATYRDKAPDDVREAAQAIRDFVRNGKALPDHFDMIHAQAAAKAYAGMTLAQFDAYVKAYAARPANGFTGMTYGQSFYKPMLEVFDYLKANGFTYYVVSGSDRFICRSLVESIGIPSNRVIGMDVKLVSSKQGEEAGVNYTMGQKEDLIRTDELIIKNLKTNKVLQISQEIGKVPVLSFGNSSGDQAMHNYCLSNDKYRSAAFMLIADDEARDHANREKALNLGQKWNAAGYHVISMRDDFKTIYGLGVQKVEFTF
;
A
#
# COMPACT_ATOMS: atom_id res chain seq x y z
N MET A 1 -14.80 -21.32 55.73
CA MET A 1 -14.48 -20.68 57.04
C MET A 1 -13.45 -19.60 56.83
N LYS A 2 -13.88 -18.36 57.18
CA LYS A 2 -13.15 -17.17 57.67
C LYS A 2 -12.11 -16.58 56.72
N LYS A 3 -12.35 -15.42 56.01
CA LYS A 3 -12.41 -14.01 56.51
C LYS A 3 -11.06 -13.60 57.13
N THR A 4 -10.40 -12.52 56.67
CA THR A 4 -10.64 -11.08 56.85
C THR A 4 -9.50 -10.32 56.13
N LEU A 5 -9.63 -9.33 55.33
CA LEU A 5 -10.07 -7.92 55.43
C LEU A 5 -9.14 -6.96 56.22
N LEU A 6 -8.68 -5.89 55.53
CA LEU A 6 -8.48 -4.49 56.00
C LEU A 6 -7.19 -4.20 56.81
N TRP A 7 -6.47 -3.08 56.69
CA TRP A 7 -6.86 -1.65 56.67
C TRP A 7 -5.68 -0.74 56.27
N MET A 8 -6.02 0.42 55.74
CA MET A 8 -5.21 1.65 55.62
C MET A 8 -4.65 2.15 56.93
N LEU A 9 -3.55 2.92 56.89
CA LEU A 9 -3.43 4.15 57.71
C LEU A 9 -2.33 5.08 57.17
N ALA A 10 -2.70 6.29 56.91
CA ALA A 10 -1.84 7.46 56.70
C ALA A 10 -1.33 7.99 58.04
N ALA A 11 -0.11 8.49 58.11
CA ALA A 11 0.33 9.39 59.15
C ALA A 11 1.25 10.46 58.62
N ILE A 12 0.76 11.67 58.72
CA ILE A 12 1.48 12.95 58.57
C ILE A 12 2.18 13.21 59.91
N LEU A 13 3.45 13.60 59.91
CA LEU A 13 4.05 14.39 60.96
C LEU A 13 5.10 15.36 60.46
N THR A 14 4.86 16.61 60.72
CA THR A 14 5.73 17.79 60.61
C THR A 14 6.80 17.83 61.72
N CYS A 15 8.01 18.30 61.42
CA CYS A 15 8.64 19.43 62.13
C CYS A 15 10.09 19.72 61.71
N SER A 16 10.28 20.89 61.23
CA SER A 16 11.34 21.90 61.40
C SER A 16 12.76 21.50 61.87
N GLY A 17 13.73 21.96 61.09
CA GLY A 17 15.14 22.12 61.52
C GLY A 17 16.00 22.73 60.40
N LEU A 18 16.26 24.03 60.46
CA LEU A 18 17.25 24.73 59.64
C LEU A 18 18.66 24.17 59.87
N THR A 19 19.36 23.83 58.79
CA THR A 19 20.80 24.05 58.67
C THR A 19 21.15 24.24 57.21
N THR A 20 21.68 25.42 56.93
CA THR A 20 22.26 25.84 55.65
C THR A 20 23.55 25.09 55.39
N THR A 21 23.63 24.34 54.31
CA THR A 21 24.87 24.03 53.65
C THR A 21 24.71 24.28 52.13
N LEU A 22 25.46 25.25 51.67
CA LEU A 22 25.68 25.52 50.25
C LEU A 22 26.32 24.30 49.61
N THR A 23 25.61 23.67 48.69
CA THR A 23 26.18 22.71 47.76
C THR A 23 25.79 23.11 46.35
N SER A 24 26.82 23.38 45.59
CA SER A 24 26.91 23.66 44.15
C SER A 24 25.79 23.02 43.35
N CYS A 25 25.00 23.87 42.66
CA CYS A 25 24.20 23.47 41.50
C CYS A 25 25.16 22.95 40.44
N LYS A 26 25.15 21.66 40.16
CA LYS A 26 25.55 21.14 38.85
C LYS A 26 24.37 21.38 37.93
N ASP A 27 24.56 22.30 37.01
CA ASP A 27 23.72 22.45 35.84
C ASP A 27 23.79 21.12 35.06
N TYR A 28 22.70 20.32 35.08
CA TYR A 28 22.42 19.34 34.09
C TYR A 28 21.81 20.08 32.90
N ASP A 29 22.64 20.49 31.98
CA ASP A 29 22.25 20.77 30.62
C ASP A 29 21.92 19.43 29.95
N ASP A 30 20.71 18.94 30.20
CA ASP A 30 20.07 17.98 29.31
C ASP A 30 19.56 18.77 28.09
N ASP A 31 20.48 19.14 27.22
CA ASP A 31 20.20 19.56 25.86
C ASP A 31 19.78 18.28 25.09
N GLU A 32 18.56 17.79 25.38
CA GLU A 32 17.88 16.91 24.45
C GLU A 32 17.64 17.73 23.19
N THR A 33 18.59 17.63 22.25
CA THR A 33 18.37 18.11 20.90
C THR A 33 17.20 17.31 20.35
N ILE A 34 16.01 17.95 20.37
CA ILE A 34 14.82 17.43 19.69
C ILE A 34 15.20 17.38 18.21
N GLU A 35 15.56 16.17 17.72
CA GLU A 35 15.74 15.95 16.28
C GLU A 35 14.38 16.23 15.62
N VAL A 36 14.26 17.38 15.00
CA VAL A 36 13.11 17.72 14.16
C VAL A 36 13.20 16.84 12.92
N LYS A 37 12.38 15.80 12.85
CA LYS A 37 12.31 14.93 11.67
C LYS A 37 11.98 15.77 10.43
N GLU A 38 12.90 15.89 9.50
CA GLU A 38 12.66 16.53 8.22
C GLU A 38 11.90 15.56 7.30
N TYR A 39 10.74 15.99 6.81
CA TYR A 39 9.95 15.25 5.83
C TYR A 39 10.22 15.77 4.43
N PHE A 40 9.98 14.92 3.43
CA PHE A 40 10.01 15.28 2.01
C PHE A 40 11.42 15.63 1.49
N THR A 41 12.42 14.97 2.04
CA THR A 41 13.83 15.11 1.59
C THR A 41 14.05 14.60 0.18
N SER A 42 13.22 13.65 -0.27
CA SER A 42 13.21 13.05 -1.61
C SER A 42 12.33 13.81 -2.60
N TRP A 43 11.73 14.94 -2.20
CA TRP A 43 10.89 15.77 -3.06
C TRP A 43 11.59 17.05 -3.49
N ASN A 44 11.27 17.52 -4.68
CA ASN A 44 11.48 18.90 -5.08
C ASN A 44 10.33 19.78 -4.53
N LYS A 45 10.54 21.11 -4.52
CA LYS A 45 9.44 22.05 -4.27
C LYS A 45 8.50 22.02 -5.47
N CYS A 46 7.24 21.64 -5.24
CA CYS A 46 6.24 21.54 -6.29
C CYS A 46 4.84 21.90 -5.75
N GLU A 47 3.91 22.07 -6.68
CA GLU A 47 2.52 22.44 -6.37
C GLU A 47 1.81 21.32 -5.59
N ALA A 48 1.96 20.07 -6.02
CA ALA A 48 1.32 18.93 -5.37
C ALA A 48 1.77 18.75 -3.92
N LEU A 49 3.08 18.88 -3.64
CA LEU A 49 3.60 18.82 -2.27
C LEU A 49 3.10 19.99 -1.42
N THR A 50 3.05 21.19 -2.00
CA THR A 50 2.51 22.38 -1.30
C THR A 50 1.05 22.16 -0.95
N ALA A 51 0.23 21.71 -1.90
CA ALA A 51 -1.18 21.41 -1.68
C ALA A 51 -1.40 20.34 -0.58
N LEU A 52 -0.57 19.28 -0.58
CA LEU A 52 -0.64 18.24 0.45
C LEU A 52 -0.33 18.81 1.85
N LYS A 53 0.72 19.60 1.97
CA LYS A 53 1.12 20.19 3.26
C LYS A 53 0.08 21.17 3.76
N GLU A 54 -0.38 22.10 2.93
CA GLU A 54 -1.43 23.06 3.27
C GLU A 54 -2.74 22.35 3.66
N TYR A 55 -3.10 21.27 2.96
CA TYR A 55 -4.27 20.46 3.32
C TYR A 55 -4.10 19.85 4.72
N VAL A 56 -2.99 19.18 4.97
CA VAL A 56 -2.74 18.48 6.24
C VAL A 56 -2.67 19.49 7.39
N GLU A 57 -1.95 20.61 7.23
CA GLU A 57 -1.84 21.68 8.23
C GLU A 57 -3.23 22.27 8.57
N ASP A 58 -4.07 22.48 7.58
CA ASP A 58 -5.42 23.01 7.76
C ASP A 58 -6.32 22.03 8.54
N VAL A 59 -6.40 20.77 8.09
CA VAL A 59 -7.34 19.81 8.69
C VAL A 59 -6.86 19.24 10.04
N THR A 60 -5.60 19.44 10.39
CA THR A 60 -5.05 19.00 11.69
C THR A 60 -5.01 20.11 12.73
N ASN A 61 -5.17 21.36 12.33
CA ASN A 61 -5.19 22.52 13.23
C ASN A 61 -6.53 22.61 13.98
N PRO A 62 -6.56 22.43 15.31
CA PRO A 62 -7.81 22.49 16.08
C PRO A 62 -8.53 23.85 16.03
N LYS A 63 -7.87 24.90 15.54
CA LYS A 63 -8.45 26.24 15.36
C LYS A 63 -9.01 26.47 13.95
N SER A 64 -8.75 25.56 13.02
CA SER A 64 -9.28 25.67 11.66
C SER A 64 -10.76 25.29 11.63
N PRO A 65 -11.59 25.97 10.84
CA PRO A 65 -12.96 25.54 10.57
C PRO A 65 -13.02 24.19 9.83
N ASN A 66 -11.92 23.79 9.20
CA ASN A 66 -11.78 22.53 8.48
C ASN A 66 -11.16 21.39 9.31
N TYR A 67 -11.04 21.59 10.64
CA TYR A 67 -10.46 20.58 11.52
C TYR A 67 -11.18 19.22 11.39
N ILE A 68 -10.41 18.18 11.23
CA ILE A 68 -10.88 16.80 11.19
C ILE A 68 -10.31 16.07 12.41
N SER A 69 -11.16 15.39 13.18
CA SER A 69 -10.68 14.59 14.31
C SER A 69 -9.87 13.37 13.83
N PRO A 70 -8.85 12.91 14.59
CA PRO A 70 -7.94 11.85 14.13
C PRO A 70 -8.63 10.57 13.65
N GLU A 71 -9.75 10.19 14.27
CA GLU A 71 -10.52 9.01 13.90
C GLU A 71 -11.19 9.10 12.52
N ASP A 72 -11.34 10.31 11.95
CA ASP A 72 -11.91 10.56 10.63
C ASP A 72 -10.86 10.96 9.57
N ARG A 73 -9.57 11.06 9.96
CA ARG A 73 -8.45 11.33 9.03
C ARG A 73 -8.08 10.05 8.27
N ILE A 74 -8.89 9.66 7.32
CA ILE A 74 -8.70 8.45 6.51
C ILE A 74 -8.11 8.81 5.16
N ALA A 75 -6.97 8.20 4.82
CA ALA A 75 -6.34 8.29 3.50
C ALA A 75 -6.37 6.94 2.80
N THR A 76 -6.63 6.91 1.49
CA THR A 76 -6.59 5.70 0.66
C THR A 76 -5.52 5.83 -0.41
N PHE A 77 -4.78 4.75 -0.65
CA PHE A 77 -3.70 4.67 -1.62
C PHE A 77 -3.93 3.47 -2.53
N ASP A 78 -3.90 3.67 -3.84
CA ASP A 78 -3.55 2.58 -4.73
C ASP A 78 -2.10 2.15 -4.49
N MET A 79 -1.70 0.97 -4.98
CA MET A 79 -0.37 0.41 -4.77
C MET A 79 0.53 0.54 -6.00
N ASP A 80 0.20 -0.21 -7.04
CA ASP A 80 1.03 -0.34 -8.23
C ASP A 80 1.02 0.95 -9.04
N GLY A 81 2.19 1.54 -9.28
CA GLY A 81 2.32 2.85 -9.94
C GLY A 81 2.01 4.05 -9.06
N THR A 82 1.57 3.85 -7.80
CA THR A 82 1.29 4.94 -6.84
C THR A 82 2.40 5.07 -5.80
N PHE A 83 2.84 3.97 -5.19
CA PHE A 83 4.00 3.96 -4.30
C PHE A 83 4.89 2.71 -4.45
N VAL A 84 4.49 1.80 -5.33
CA VAL A 84 5.26 0.62 -5.77
C VAL A 84 5.45 0.72 -7.28
N GLY A 85 6.63 0.40 -7.79
CA GLY A 85 6.91 0.35 -9.22
C GLY A 85 5.98 -0.62 -9.96
N GLU A 86 5.66 -0.30 -11.20
CA GLU A 86 4.79 -1.13 -12.07
C GLU A 86 5.41 -1.41 -13.45
N LEU A 87 6.62 -0.90 -13.70
CA LEU A 87 7.26 -0.90 -15.02
C LEU A 87 8.53 -1.78 -15.07
N TYR A 88 8.53 -2.93 -14.40
CA TYR A 88 9.67 -3.86 -14.34
C TYR A 88 9.35 -5.32 -14.76
N PRO A 89 9.00 -5.63 -15.99
CA PRO A 89 8.51 -4.77 -17.09
C PRO A 89 7.00 -4.60 -17.10
N SER A 90 6.27 -5.08 -16.10
CA SER A 90 4.82 -4.94 -15.92
C SER A 90 4.48 -5.02 -14.44
N TYR A 91 3.19 -5.05 -14.08
CA TYR A 91 2.75 -5.21 -12.70
C TYR A 91 3.39 -6.43 -12.03
N PHE A 92 3.70 -6.29 -10.74
CA PHE A 92 4.27 -7.41 -9.96
C PHE A 92 3.41 -8.68 -10.10
N GLU A 93 2.09 -8.58 -9.96
CA GLU A 93 1.20 -9.74 -10.04
C GLU A 93 1.18 -10.38 -11.44
N TYR A 94 1.39 -9.60 -12.52
CA TYR A 94 1.50 -10.13 -13.87
C TYR A 94 2.81 -10.90 -14.04
N ASN A 95 3.92 -10.34 -13.63
CA ASN A 95 5.22 -11.00 -13.67
C ASN A 95 5.24 -12.26 -12.81
N LEU A 96 4.59 -12.26 -11.65
CA LEU A 96 4.48 -13.40 -10.76
C LEU A 96 3.66 -14.54 -11.40
N LEU A 97 2.54 -14.21 -12.08
CA LEU A 97 1.73 -15.22 -12.79
C LEU A 97 2.49 -15.79 -13.99
N GLU A 98 3.13 -14.93 -14.80
CA GLU A 98 3.97 -15.38 -15.92
C GLU A 98 5.03 -16.38 -15.44
N TYR A 99 5.78 -16.03 -14.40
CA TYR A 99 6.78 -16.91 -13.81
C TYR A 99 6.19 -18.24 -13.31
N ARG A 100 5.11 -18.16 -12.53
CA ARG A 100 4.44 -19.34 -11.96
C ARG A 100 4.04 -20.35 -13.01
N VAL A 101 3.46 -19.85 -14.09
CA VAL A 101 2.81 -20.69 -15.12
C VAL A 101 3.78 -21.17 -16.18
N LEU A 102 4.77 -20.36 -16.54
CA LEU A 102 5.63 -20.66 -17.68
C LEU A 102 7.05 -21.09 -17.29
N ASP A 103 7.54 -20.70 -16.10
CA ASP A 103 8.94 -20.91 -15.72
C ASP A 103 9.11 -21.75 -14.44
N ASP A 104 8.13 -21.73 -13.50
CA ASP A 104 8.21 -22.51 -12.26
C ASP A 104 8.03 -24.01 -12.53
N ALA A 105 9.13 -24.77 -12.44
CA ALA A 105 9.14 -26.22 -12.66
C ALA A 105 8.19 -27.00 -11.75
N THR A 106 7.76 -26.44 -10.62
CA THR A 106 6.83 -27.10 -9.70
C THR A 106 5.37 -27.04 -10.16
N TYR A 107 5.05 -26.13 -11.08
CA TYR A 107 3.67 -25.88 -11.51
C TYR A 107 3.47 -25.85 -13.03
N ARG A 108 4.42 -25.37 -13.84
CA ARG A 108 4.25 -25.09 -15.26
C ARG A 108 3.63 -26.26 -16.05
N ASP A 109 4.01 -27.54 -15.72
CA ASP A 109 3.53 -28.71 -16.42
C ASP A 109 2.11 -29.12 -15.99
N LYS A 110 1.56 -28.49 -14.95
CA LYS A 110 0.22 -28.73 -14.38
C LYS A 110 -0.76 -27.62 -14.68
N ALA A 111 -0.28 -26.50 -15.25
CA ALA A 111 -1.11 -25.33 -15.49
C ALA A 111 -2.25 -25.65 -16.48
N PRO A 112 -3.51 -25.31 -16.16
CA PRO A 112 -4.62 -25.40 -17.12
C PRO A 112 -4.37 -24.55 -18.37
N ASP A 113 -5.00 -24.90 -19.48
CA ASP A 113 -4.77 -24.22 -20.77
C ASP A 113 -5.15 -22.74 -20.71
N ASP A 114 -6.29 -22.39 -20.12
CA ASP A 114 -6.73 -20.99 -19.95
C ASP A 114 -5.78 -20.16 -19.07
N VAL A 115 -5.19 -20.76 -18.04
CA VAL A 115 -4.17 -20.14 -17.20
C VAL A 115 -2.86 -19.94 -17.97
N ARG A 116 -2.51 -20.90 -18.80
CA ARG A 116 -1.33 -20.85 -19.68
C ARG A 116 -1.49 -19.76 -20.75
N GLU A 117 -2.66 -19.67 -21.36
CA GLU A 117 -2.99 -18.63 -22.34
C GLU A 117 -2.87 -17.23 -21.73
N ALA A 118 -3.38 -17.02 -20.51
CA ALA A 118 -3.26 -15.75 -19.79
C ALA A 118 -1.79 -15.38 -19.52
N ALA A 119 -0.99 -16.33 -19.04
CA ALA A 119 0.44 -16.11 -18.80
C ALA A 119 1.22 -15.86 -20.11
N GLN A 120 0.87 -16.55 -21.19
CA GLN A 120 1.48 -16.32 -22.51
C GLN A 120 1.11 -14.94 -23.07
N ALA A 121 -0.10 -14.47 -22.84
CA ALA A 121 -0.51 -13.12 -23.24
C ALA A 121 0.33 -12.05 -22.51
N ILE A 122 0.63 -12.23 -21.21
CA ILE A 122 1.55 -11.35 -20.48
C ILE A 122 2.95 -11.39 -21.09
N ARG A 123 3.48 -12.58 -21.35
CA ARG A 123 4.82 -12.77 -21.96
C ARG A 123 4.90 -12.08 -23.33
N ASP A 124 3.89 -12.24 -24.15
CA ASP A 124 3.82 -11.63 -25.48
C ASP A 124 3.70 -10.10 -25.40
N PHE A 125 2.92 -9.59 -24.45
CA PHE A 125 2.82 -8.15 -24.19
C PHE A 125 4.17 -7.56 -23.79
N VAL A 126 4.84 -8.20 -22.84
CA VAL A 126 6.10 -7.72 -22.27
C VAL A 126 7.26 -7.82 -23.24
N ARG A 127 7.39 -8.95 -23.96
CA ARG A 127 8.56 -9.24 -24.80
C ARG A 127 8.39 -8.84 -26.25
N ASN A 128 7.16 -8.91 -26.76
CA ASN A 128 6.87 -8.73 -28.18
C ASN A 128 6.01 -7.48 -28.48
N GLY A 129 5.62 -6.72 -27.44
CA GLY A 129 4.77 -5.53 -27.57
C GLY A 129 3.35 -5.83 -28.09
N LYS A 130 2.88 -7.08 -28.00
CA LYS A 130 1.52 -7.42 -28.39
C LYS A 130 0.52 -6.83 -27.41
N ALA A 131 -0.59 -6.29 -27.93
CA ALA A 131 -1.67 -5.80 -27.06
C ALA A 131 -2.26 -6.95 -26.23
N LEU A 132 -2.57 -6.67 -24.96
CA LEU A 132 -3.34 -7.59 -24.13
C LEU A 132 -4.77 -7.72 -24.66
N PRO A 133 -5.42 -8.89 -24.51
CA PRO A 133 -6.83 -9.06 -24.82
C PRO A 133 -7.74 -8.05 -24.11
N ASP A 134 -8.92 -7.78 -24.66
CA ASP A 134 -9.93 -6.97 -23.97
C ASP A 134 -10.30 -7.59 -22.62
N HIS A 135 -10.52 -6.75 -21.63
CA HIS A 135 -10.83 -7.18 -20.26
C HIS A 135 -9.78 -8.08 -19.60
N PHE A 136 -8.52 -7.91 -19.99
CA PHE A 136 -7.44 -8.76 -19.49
C PHE A 136 -7.28 -8.73 -17.97
N ASP A 137 -7.63 -7.64 -17.31
CA ASP A 137 -7.69 -7.56 -15.86
C ASP A 137 -8.54 -8.66 -15.21
N MET A 138 -9.67 -9.02 -15.82
CA MET A 138 -10.52 -10.13 -15.36
C MET A 138 -9.96 -11.50 -15.73
N ILE A 139 -9.42 -11.65 -16.95
CA ILE A 139 -8.75 -12.89 -17.40
C ILE A 139 -7.59 -13.20 -16.46
N HIS A 140 -6.73 -12.21 -16.19
CA HIS A 140 -5.62 -12.34 -15.25
C HIS A 140 -6.10 -12.73 -13.84
N ALA A 141 -7.12 -12.05 -13.31
CA ALA A 141 -7.63 -12.31 -11.96
C ALA A 141 -8.12 -13.76 -11.79
N GLN A 142 -8.86 -14.28 -12.78
CA GLN A 142 -9.33 -15.66 -12.80
C GLN A 142 -8.16 -16.66 -12.93
N ALA A 143 -7.21 -16.37 -13.81
CA ALA A 143 -6.02 -17.21 -13.98
C ALA A 143 -5.17 -17.24 -12.69
N ALA A 144 -4.98 -16.10 -12.02
CA ALA A 144 -4.26 -16.02 -10.76
C ALA A 144 -4.97 -16.79 -9.63
N ALA A 145 -6.30 -16.70 -9.52
CA ALA A 145 -7.06 -17.49 -8.57
C ALA A 145 -6.79 -19.00 -8.76
N LYS A 146 -6.82 -19.49 -10.00
CA LYS A 146 -6.54 -20.90 -10.35
C LYS A 146 -5.08 -21.28 -10.12
N ALA A 147 -4.12 -20.43 -10.50
CA ALA A 147 -2.70 -20.74 -10.44
C ALA A 147 -2.17 -20.94 -9.01
N TYR A 148 -2.82 -20.34 -8.04
CA TYR A 148 -2.44 -20.41 -6.61
C TYR A 148 -3.46 -21.15 -5.75
N ALA A 149 -4.47 -21.77 -6.36
CA ALA A 149 -5.44 -22.60 -5.64
C ALA A 149 -4.75 -23.78 -4.92
N GLY A 150 -5.25 -24.11 -3.74
CA GLY A 150 -4.70 -25.19 -2.90
C GLY A 150 -3.55 -24.74 -1.99
N MET A 151 -2.98 -23.55 -2.16
CA MET A 151 -1.96 -23.04 -1.25
C MET A 151 -2.62 -22.54 0.05
N THR A 152 -2.00 -22.82 1.19
CA THR A 152 -2.31 -22.10 2.44
C THR A 152 -1.86 -20.64 2.31
N LEU A 153 -2.43 -19.74 3.13
CA LEU A 153 -1.99 -18.34 3.14
C LEU A 153 -0.49 -18.20 3.43
N ALA A 154 0.05 -19.03 4.34
CA ALA A 154 1.48 -19.03 4.66
C ALA A 154 2.35 -19.51 3.47
N GLN A 155 1.90 -20.53 2.73
CA GLN A 155 2.60 -21.01 1.53
C GLN A 155 2.58 -19.95 0.43
N PHE A 156 1.46 -19.26 0.25
CA PHE A 156 1.34 -18.21 -0.74
C PHE A 156 2.21 -17.00 -0.39
N ASP A 157 2.20 -16.55 0.87
CA ASP A 157 3.08 -15.48 1.36
C ASP A 157 4.56 -15.80 1.12
N ALA A 158 4.99 -17.02 1.48
CA ALA A 158 6.36 -17.46 1.24
C ALA A 158 6.71 -17.48 -0.26
N TYR A 159 5.78 -17.89 -1.12
CA TYR A 159 5.95 -17.89 -2.57
C TYR A 159 6.12 -16.47 -3.13
N VAL A 160 5.25 -15.55 -2.73
CA VAL A 160 5.32 -14.13 -3.11
C VAL A 160 6.65 -13.51 -2.67
N LYS A 161 7.05 -13.71 -1.42
CA LYS A 161 8.32 -13.19 -0.86
C LYS A 161 9.55 -13.76 -1.56
N ALA A 162 9.53 -15.04 -1.91
CA ALA A 162 10.62 -15.67 -2.67
C ALA A 162 10.77 -15.06 -4.07
N TYR A 163 9.65 -14.76 -4.74
CA TYR A 163 9.69 -14.06 -6.03
C TYR A 163 10.11 -12.60 -5.86
N ALA A 164 9.59 -11.90 -4.86
CA ALA A 164 9.91 -10.52 -4.56
C ALA A 164 11.40 -10.29 -4.25
N ALA A 165 12.11 -11.30 -3.75
CA ALA A 165 13.55 -11.25 -3.50
C ALA A 165 14.42 -11.34 -4.79
N ARG A 166 13.82 -11.61 -5.95
CA ARG A 166 14.55 -11.67 -7.22
C ARG A 166 14.91 -10.28 -7.72
N PRO A 167 16.04 -10.13 -8.46
CA PRO A 167 16.37 -8.87 -9.12
C PRO A 167 15.23 -8.39 -10.01
N ALA A 168 14.86 -7.11 -9.91
CA ALA A 168 13.84 -6.50 -10.74
C ALA A 168 14.37 -6.36 -12.17
N ASN A 169 13.65 -6.91 -13.16
CA ASN A 169 14.04 -6.78 -14.56
C ASN A 169 13.94 -5.31 -15.02
N GLY A 170 14.93 -4.86 -15.77
CA GLY A 170 15.04 -3.47 -16.20
C GLY A 170 15.70 -2.53 -15.18
N PHE A 171 16.19 -3.07 -14.05
CA PHE A 171 16.90 -2.28 -13.02
C PHE A 171 18.11 -3.02 -12.47
N THR A 172 19.11 -2.26 -12.00
CA THR A 172 20.20 -2.77 -11.15
C THR A 172 20.05 -2.19 -9.76
N GLY A 173 20.58 -2.92 -8.76
CA GLY A 173 20.54 -2.47 -7.35
C GLY A 173 19.17 -2.53 -6.67
N MET A 174 18.19 -3.23 -7.27
CA MET A 174 16.83 -3.35 -6.74
C MET A 174 16.27 -4.76 -6.98
N THR A 175 15.54 -5.30 -6.00
CA THR A 175 14.67 -6.46 -6.18
C THR A 175 13.22 -6.01 -6.40
N TYR A 176 12.36 -6.91 -6.87
CA TYR A 176 10.93 -6.62 -7.02
C TYR A 176 10.29 -6.13 -5.70
N GLY A 177 10.67 -6.72 -4.56
CA GLY A 177 10.16 -6.35 -3.24
C GLY A 177 10.74 -5.04 -2.67
N GLN A 178 11.66 -4.38 -3.38
CA GLN A 178 12.27 -3.11 -2.98
C GLN A 178 11.80 -1.93 -3.84
N SER A 179 10.91 -2.15 -4.79
CA SER A 179 10.48 -1.18 -5.79
C SER A 179 9.56 -0.08 -5.26
N PHE A 180 9.77 0.38 -4.04
CA PHE A 180 8.99 1.46 -3.44
C PHE A 180 9.49 2.84 -3.87
N TYR A 181 8.57 3.73 -4.24
CA TYR A 181 8.87 5.13 -4.51
C TYR A 181 9.20 5.85 -3.21
N LYS A 182 10.47 6.19 -3.01
CA LYS A 182 10.94 6.82 -1.76
C LYS A 182 10.18 8.08 -1.37
N PRO A 183 9.84 9.00 -2.32
CA PRO A 183 9.04 10.16 -1.98
C PRO A 183 7.65 9.80 -1.42
N MET A 184 7.02 8.74 -1.92
CA MET A 184 5.69 8.33 -1.43
C MET A 184 5.75 7.66 -0.06
N LEU A 185 6.87 7.02 0.32
CA LEU A 185 7.06 6.55 1.69
C LEU A 185 7.14 7.71 2.69
N GLU A 186 7.73 8.85 2.29
CA GLU A 186 7.74 10.06 3.12
C GLU A 186 6.32 10.64 3.31
N VAL A 187 5.42 10.46 2.32
CA VAL A 187 4.00 10.82 2.47
C VAL A 187 3.34 9.98 3.57
N PHE A 188 3.57 8.65 3.60
CA PHE A 188 3.04 7.80 4.68
C PHE A 188 3.54 8.24 6.06
N ASP A 189 4.85 8.51 6.17
CA ASP A 189 5.45 8.98 7.42
C ASP A 189 4.85 10.31 7.89
N TYR A 190 4.69 11.26 6.97
CA TYR A 190 4.10 12.56 7.25
C TYR A 190 2.64 12.46 7.68
N LEU A 191 1.83 11.68 6.96
CA LEU A 191 0.43 11.46 7.31
C LEU A 191 0.29 10.77 8.68
N LYS A 192 1.13 9.75 8.94
CA LYS A 192 1.15 9.05 10.24
C LYS A 192 1.48 10.00 11.38
N ALA A 193 2.49 10.86 11.22
CA ALA A 193 2.87 11.86 12.22
C ALA A 193 1.76 12.89 12.50
N ASN A 194 0.90 13.12 11.50
CA ASN A 194 -0.25 14.03 11.59
C ASN A 194 -1.57 13.30 11.95
N GLY A 195 -1.50 12.09 12.48
CA GLY A 195 -2.65 11.34 13.01
C GLY A 195 -3.60 10.79 11.95
N PHE A 196 -3.15 10.63 10.70
CA PHE A 196 -3.92 9.96 9.67
C PHE A 196 -3.83 8.44 9.79
N THR A 197 -4.92 7.79 9.50
CA THR A 197 -5.00 6.37 9.22
C THR A 197 -5.04 6.18 7.71
N TYR A 198 -4.09 5.42 7.15
CA TYR A 198 -4.08 5.14 5.72
C TYR A 198 -4.34 3.67 5.41
N TYR A 199 -4.96 3.42 4.26
CA TYR A 199 -5.27 2.09 3.73
C TYR A 199 -4.73 1.97 2.32
N VAL A 200 -4.17 0.80 2.01
CA VAL A 200 -3.85 0.40 0.64
C VAL A 200 -5.11 -0.20 0.02
N VAL A 201 -5.51 0.30 -1.15
CA VAL A 201 -6.72 -0.13 -1.87
C VAL A 201 -6.31 -0.48 -3.30
N SER A 202 -5.79 -1.69 -3.49
CA SER A 202 -5.16 -2.14 -4.73
C SER A 202 -6.08 -2.98 -5.59
N GLY A 203 -5.85 -2.94 -6.92
CA GLY A 203 -6.43 -3.90 -7.88
C GLY A 203 -5.75 -5.27 -7.83
N SER A 204 -4.55 -5.35 -7.27
CA SER A 204 -3.78 -6.58 -7.12
C SER A 204 -4.32 -7.46 -5.98
N ASP A 205 -3.94 -8.74 -5.99
CA ASP A 205 -4.34 -9.71 -4.97
C ASP A 205 -3.97 -9.21 -3.56
N ARG A 206 -4.94 -9.23 -2.65
CA ARG A 206 -4.80 -8.75 -1.27
C ARG A 206 -3.59 -9.35 -0.55
N PHE A 207 -3.32 -10.64 -0.74
CA PHE A 207 -2.23 -11.33 -0.06
C PHE A 207 -0.88 -11.03 -0.70
N ILE A 208 -0.82 -10.77 -2.03
CA ILE A 208 0.37 -10.20 -2.68
C ILE A 208 0.67 -8.83 -2.09
N CYS A 209 -0.32 -7.96 -2.03
CA CYS A 209 -0.15 -6.62 -1.45
C CYS A 209 0.36 -6.69 -0.01
N ARG A 210 -0.24 -7.53 0.84
CA ARG A 210 0.18 -7.73 2.24
C ARG A 210 1.63 -8.17 2.35
N SER A 211 2.04 -9.15 1.54
CA SER A 211 3.42 -9.66 1.54
C SER A 211 4.44 -8.59 1.14
N LEU A 212 4.11 -7.71 0.20
CA LEU A 212 5.00 -6.64 -0.26
C LEU A 212 5.10 -5.51 0.77
N VAL A 213 3.96 -5.00 1.26
CA VAL A 213 3.95 -3.80 2.11
C VAL A 213 4.34 -4.06 3.56
N GLU A 214 4.45 -5.33 3.98
CA GLU A 214 4.97 -5.70 5.29
C GLU A 214 6.37 -5.13 5.53
N SER A 215 7.22 -5.14 4.50
CA SER A 215 8.61 -4.66 4.57
C SER A 215 8.73 -3.15 4.86
N ILE A 216 7.67 -2.38 4.62
CA ILE A 216 7.58 -0.94 4.91
C ILE A 216 6.67 -0.63 6.11
N GLY A 217 6.28 -1.66 6.86
CA GLY A 217 5.56 -1.53 8.12
C GLY A 217 4.07 -1.17 7.98
N ILE A 218 3.46 -1.41 6.82
CA ILE A 218 2.00 -1.26 6.67
C ILE A 218 1.30 -2.51 7.22
N PRO A 219 0.42 -2.39 8.22
CA PRO A 219 -0.25 -3.54 8.82
C PRO A 219 -1.20 -4.24 7.83
N SER A 220 -1.26 -5.56 7.86
CA SER A 220 -2.11 -6.37 6.97
C SER A 220 -3.59 -6.02 7.00
N ASN A 221 -4.11 -5.54 8.14
CA ASN A 221 -5.49 -5.06 8.29
C ASN A 221 -5.75 -3.68 7.66
N ARG A 222 -4.74 -3.08 7.05
CA ARG A 222 -4.83 -1.82 6.29
C ARG A 222 -4.72 -2.04 4.78
N VAL A 223 -4.85 -3.30 4.33
CA VAL A 223 -4.70 -3.69 2.93
C VAL A 223 -6.00 -4.30 2.41
N ILE A 224 -6.60 -3.62 1.45
CA ILE A 224 -7.78 -4.01 0.68
C ILE A 224 -7.31 -4.30 -0.74
N GLY A 225 -7.71 -5.43 -1.30
CA GLY A 225 -7.26 -5.86 -2.63
C GLY A 225 -8.27 -6.76 -3.33
N MET A 226 -7.87 -7.33 -4.46
CA MET A 226 -8.59 -8.40 -5.10
C MET A 226 -8.71 -9.57 -4.13
N ASP A 227 -9.87 -10.18 -4.06
CA ASP A 227 -10.13 -11.32 -3.18
C ASP A 227 -10.47 -12.59 -3.94
N VAL A 228 -9.94 -13.69 -3.42
CA VAL A 228 -10.33 -15.06 -3.77
C VAL A 228 -10.99 -15.71 -2.56
N LYS A 229 -11.88 -16.67 -2.82
CA LYS A 229 -12.52 -17.43 -1.75
C LYS A 229 -11.50 -18.26 -0.98
N LEU A 230 -11.63 -18.25 0.32
CA LEU A 230 -10.86 -19.07 1.24
C LEU A 230 -11.75 -20.15 1.85
N VAL A 231 -11.16 -21.29 2.13
CA VAL A 231 -11.78 -22.40 2.85
C VAL A 231 -10.84 -22.91 3.94
N SER A 232 -11.38 -23.57 4.96
CA SER A 232 -10.52 -24.28 5.91
C SER A 232 -9.90 -25.53 5.26
N SER A 233 -8.69 -25.88 5.67
CA SER A 233 -7.92 -27.01 5.11
C SER A 233 -8.58 -28.37 5.23
N LYS A 234 -9.60 -28.53 6.10
CA LYS A 234 -10.36 -29.76 6.27
C LYS A 234 -11.85 -29.61 5.96
N GLN A 235 -12.26 -28.44 5.48
CA GLN A 235 -13.66 -28.17 5.17
C GLN A 235 -14.20 -29.04 4.02
N GLY A 236 -13.35 -29.37 3.03
CA GLY A 236 -13.78 -30.09 1.85
C GLY A 236 -14.82 -29.31 1.04
N GLU A 237 -15.88 -29.99 0.63
CA GLU A 237 -16.99 -29.40 -0.13
C GLU A 237 -18.12 -28.81 0.75
N GLU A 238 -18.01 -28.94 2.07
CA GLU A 238 -19.03 -28.43 2.98
C GLU A 238 -19.06 -26.89 2.94
N ALA A 239 -20.28 -26.32 2.93
CA ALA A 239 -20.43 -24.87 2.99
C ALA A 239 -19.92 -24.33 4.32
N GLY A 240 -19.21 -23.18 4.31
CA GLY A 240 -18.63 -22.60 5.52
C GLY A 240 -19.66 -22.26 6.61
N VAL A 241 -20.93 -22.03 6.24
CA VAL A 241 -22.03 -21.83 7.21
C VAL A 241 -22.34 -23.09 8.03
N ASN A 242 -22.00 -24.26 7.52
CA ASN A 242 -22.24 -25.54 8.17
C ASN A 242 -20.96 -26.12 8.80
N TYR A 243 -19.79 -25.61 8.44
CA TYR A 243 -18.50 -26.11 8.89
C TYR A 243 -17.93 -25.23 10.00
N THR A 244 -17.44 -25.86 11.06
CA THR A 244 -16.72 -25.18 12.13
C THR A 244 -15.23 -25.48 12.03
N MET A 245 -14.44 -24.47 11.66
CA MET A 245 -12.98 -24.59 11.57
C MET A 245 -12.35 -24.97 12.92
N GLY A 246 -11.50 -25.98 12.91
CA GLY A 246 -10.75 -26.44 14.08
C GLY A 246 -9.49 -25.61 14.34
N GLN A 247 -8.97 -25.66 15.58
CA GLN A 247 -7.82 -24.86 16.05
C GLN A 247 -6.49 -25.12 15.28
N LYS A 248 -6.37 -26.27 14.60
CA LYS A 248 -5.15 -26.69 13.90
C LYS A 248 -5.39 -26.81 12.39
N GLU A 249 -6.22 -25.95 11.86
CA GLU A 249 -6.53 -25.88 10.45
C GLU A 249 -6.03 -24.56 9.87
N ASP A 250 -5.59 -24.62 8.62
CA ASP A 250 -5.13 -23.46 7.85
C ASP A 250 -6.26 -22.95 6.95
N LEU A 251 -6.17 -21.68 6.55
CA LEU A 251 -6.95 -21.16 5.44
C LEU A 251 -6.24 -21.46 4.12
N ILE A 252 -6.99 -22.01 3.17
CA ILE A 252 -6.53 -22.38 1.84
C ILE A 252 -7.22 -21.50 0.79
N ARG A 253 -6.47 -21.04 -0.18
CA ARG A 253 -6.95 -20.33 -1.36
C ARG A 253 -7.69 -21.31 -2.29
N THR A 254 -8.83 -20.90 -2.79
CA THR A 254 -9.54 -21.64 -3.85
C THR A 254 -9.28 -20.99 -5.23
N ASP A 255 -9.83 -21.57 -6.28
CA ASP A 255 -9.83 -21.04 -7.65
C ASP A 255 -11.00 -20.06 -7.91
N GLU A 256 -11.83 -19.77 -6.92
CA GLU A 256 -12.98 -18.89 -7.03
C GLU A 256 -12.59 -17.44 -6.77
N LEU A 257 -12.66 -16.60 -7.81
CA LEU A 257 -12.50 -15.15 -7.70
C LEU A 257 -13.76 -14.55 -7.06
N ILE A 258 -13.59 -13.83 -5.94
CA ILE A 258 -14.69 -13.12 -5.29
C ILE A 258 -14.88 -11.74 -5.92
N ILE A 259 -13.81 -10.96 -6.04
CA ILE A 259 -13.86 -9.61 -6.60
C ILE A 259 -12.51 -9.18 -7.17
N LYS A 260 -12.50 -8.61 -8.37
CA LYS A 260 -11.38 -7.80 -8.87
C LYS A 260 -11.59 -6.36 -8.41
N ASN A 261 -10.69 -5.86 -7.56
CA ASN A 261 -10.86 -4.60 -6.84
C ASN A 261 -10.42 -3.38 -7.68
N LEU A 262 -11.12 -3.12 -8.79
CA LEU A 262 -10.87 -2.01 -9.71
C LEU A 262 -12.07 -1.09 -9.82
N LYS A 263 -11.83 0.19 -10.11
CA LYS A 263 -12.87 1.19 -10.37
C LYS A 263 -13.89 1.26 -9.22
N THR A 264 -15.19 1.11 -9.51
CA THR A 264 -16.27 1.15 -8.51
C THR A 264 -16.11 0.08 -7.42
N ASN A 265 -15.50 -1.06 -7.73
CA ASN A 265 -15.25 -2.10 -6.73
C ASN A 265 -14.32 -1.61 -5.60
N LYS A 266 -13.35 -0.71 -5.89
CA LYS A 266 -12.56 -0.05 -4.82
C LYS A 266 -13.45 0.71 -3.84
N VAL A 267 -14.46 1.43 -4.35
CA VAL A 267 -15.42 2.17 -3.51
C VAL A 267 -16.26 1.22 -2.65
N LEU A 268 -16.77 0.12 -3.25
CA LEU A 268 -17.55 -0.88 -2.52
C LEU A 268 -16.74 -1.48 -1.36
N GLN A 269 -15.49 -1.85 -1.63
CA GLN A 269 -14.61 -2.42 -0.61
C GLN A 269 -14.22 -1.40 0.48
N ILE A 270 -13.97 -0.13 0.12
CA ILE A 270 -13.75 0.94 1.10
C ILE A 270 -14.97 1.09 2.01
N SER A 271 -16.18 1.12 1.42
CA SER A 271 -17.41 1.23 2.20
C SER A 271 -17.62 0.05 3.15
N GLN A 272 -17.31 -1.18 2.71
CA GLN A 272 -17.50 -2.40 3.50
C GLN A 272 -16.46 -2.58 4.60
N GLU A 273 -15.18 -2.29 4.31
CA GLU A 273 -14.08 -2.62 5.21
C GLU A 273 -13.64 -1.44 6.09
N ILE A 274 -13.79 -0.20 5.62
CA ILE A 274 -13.44 1.00 6.38
C ILE A 274 -14.67 1.62 7.02
N GLY A 275 -15.82 1.63 6.31
CA GLY A 275 -17.09 2.20 6.80
C GLY A 275 -17.08 3.72 6.91
N LYS A 276 -16.08 4.41 6.32
CA LYS A 276 -15.95 5.87 6.30
C LYS A 276 -15.57 6.33 4.90
N VAL A 277 -16.04 7.52 4.52
CA VAL A 277 -15.59 8.20 3.30
C VAL A 277 -14.19 8.78 3.56
N PRO A 278 -13.17 8.42 2.75
CA PRO A 278 -11.83 8.98 2.92
C PRO A 278 -11.80 10.50 2.73
N VAL A 279 -10.79 11.14 3.31
CA VAL A 279 -10.55 12.58 3.14
C VAL A 279 -9.31 12.87 2.29
N LEU A 280 -8.47 11.85 2.06
CA LEU A 280 -7.35 11.88 1.11
C LEU A 280 -7.36 10.61 0.26
N SER A 281 -6.99 10.75 -1.02
CA SER A 281 -6.92 9.64 -1.96
C SER A 281 -5.74 9.81 -2.91
N PHE A 282 -4.94 8.74 -3.09
CA PHE A 282 -3.76 8.70 -3.96
C PHE A 282 -3.87 7.55 -4.94
N GLY A 283 -3.51 7.79 -6.19
CA GLY A 283 -3.56 6.79 -7.26
C GLY A 283 -2.72 7.21 -8.47
N ASN A 284 -2.77 6.43 -9.57
CA ASN A 284 -2.00 6.71 -10.78
C ASN A 284 -2.78 6.44 -12.07
N SER A 285 -3.91 5.76 -12.00
CA SER A 285 -4.59 5.25 -13.18
C SER A 285 -6.10 5.54 -13.22
N SER A 286 -6.73 5.28 -14.35
CA SER A 286 -8.19 5.34 -14.45
C SER A 286 -8.93 4.31 -13.57
N GLY A 287 -8.21 3.30 -13.09
CA GLY A 287 -8.71 2.34 -12.10
C GLY A 287 -9.05 2.98 -10.75
N ASP A 288 -8.42 4.14 -10.45
CA ASP A 288 -8.52 4.84 -9.16
C ASP A 288 -9.53 5.97 -9.18
N GLN A 289 -9.99 6.38 -10.38
CA GLN A 289 -10.87 7.53 -10.53
C GLN A 289 -12.13 7.43 -9.66
N ALA A 290 -12.73 6.24 -9.55
CA ALA A 290 -13.91 6.06 -8.70
C ALA A 290 -13.58 6.26 -7.21
N MET A 291 -12.41 5.80 -6.74
CA MET A 291 -11.93 6.00 -5.38
C MET A 291 -11.68 7.50 -5.10
N HIS A 292 -11.10 8.23 -6.04
CA HIS A 292 -10.91 9.69 -5.93
C HIS A 292 -12.23 10.43 -5.89
N ASN A 293 -13.16 10.10 -6.80
CA ASN A 293 -14.49 10.71 -6.80
C ASN A 293 -15.23 10.44 -5.50
N TYR A 294 -15.11 9.23 -4.94
CA TYR A 294 -15.70 8.91 -3.64
C TYR A 294 -15.07 9.73 -2.51
N CYS A 295 -13.76 9.89 -2.50
CA CYS A 295 -13.08 10.77 -1.56
C CYS A 295 -13.58 12.22 -1.69
N LEU A 296 -13.64 12.76 -2.92
CA LEU A 296 -14.07 14.14 -3.18
C LEU A 296 -15.57 14.37 -2.99
N SER A 297 -16.38 13.31 -2.89
CA SER A 297 -17.81 13.40 -2.52
C SER A 297 -18.05 13.50 -1.02
N ASN A 298 -16.98 13.61 -0.20
CA ASN A 298 -17.11 13.79 1.24
C ASN A 298 -17.77 15.14 1.54
N ASP A 299 -19.02 15.11 1.98
CA ASP A 299 -19.82 16.30 2.29
C ASP A 299 -19.62 16.82 3.73
N LYS A 300 -18.98 16.02 4.57
CA LYS A 300 -18.71 16.37 5.96
C LYS A 300 -17.38 17.12 6.12
N TYR A 301 -16.37 16.76 5.32
CA TYR A 301 -15.03 17.26 5.48
C TYR A 301 -14.41 17.70 4.16
N ARG A 302 -13.52 18.68 4.23
CA ARG A 302 -12.61 19.00 3.14
C ARG A 302 -11.83 17.75 2.75
N SER A 303 -11.71 17.47 1.45
CA SER A 303 -11.00 16.32 0.91
C SER A 303 -10.10 16.72 -0.26
N ALA A 304 -9.13 15.88 -0.58
CA ALA A 304 -8.24 16.07 -1.71
C ALA A 304 -7.82 14.74 -2.35
N ALA A 305 -7.58 14.75 -3.67
CA ALA A 305 -7.13 13.60 -4.43
C ALA A 305 -5.85 13.93 -5.20
N PHE A 306 -4.93 12.98 -5.24
CA PHE A 306 -3.61 13.10 -5.85
C PHE A 306 -3.39 11.97 -6.85
N MET A 307 -2.93 12.33 -8.05
CA MET A 307 -2.64 11.37 -9.13
C MET A 307 -1.18 11.48 -9.55
N LEU A 308 -0.45 10.38 -9.38
CA LEU A 308 0.93 10.25 -9.81
C LEU A 308 0.97 9.91 -11.30
N ILE A 309 1.86 10.54 -12.05
CA ILE A 309 2.14 10.22 -13.44
C ILE A 309 3.57 9.72 -13.60
N ALA A 310 3.73 8.56 -14.27
CA ALA A 310 5.03 7.97 -14.58
C ALA A 310 5.60 8.62 -15.85
N ASP A 311 6.22 9.81 -15.72
CA ASP A 311 6.74 10.64 -16.81
C ASP A 311 8.28 10.71 -16.85
N ASP A 312 8.98 9.92 -16.05
CA ASP A 312 10.44 9.92 -15.97
C ASP A 312 11.07 8.80 -16.79
N GLU A 313 11.35 9.07 -18.05
CA GLU A 313 12.02 8.12 -18.94
C GLU A 313 13.52 7.94 -18.65
N ALA A 314 14.12 8.81 -17.84
CA ALA A 314 15.54 8.69 -17.50
C ALA A 314 15.78 7.71 -16.34
N ARG A 315 14.90 7.71 -15.35
CA ARG A 315 15.06 6.92 -14.11
C ARG A 315 14.10 5.73 -14.01
N ASP A 316 13.06 5.68 -14.88
CA ASP A 316 12.09 4.60 -14.95
C ASP A 316 11.71 4.26 -16.41
N HIS A 317 11.03 3.14 -16.65
CA HIS A 317 10.57 2.68 -17.96
C HIS A 317 9.24 3.37 -18.37
N ALA A 318 9.17 4.66 -18.18
CA ALA A 318 7.98 5.48 -18.43
C ALA A 318 7.68 5.66 -19.92
N ASN A 319 6.44 6.07 -20.19
CA ASN A 319 6.05 6.69 -21.46
C ASN A 319 5.60 8.13 -21.16
N ARG A 320 6.49 9.07 -21.41
CA ARG A 320 6.28 10.48 -21.03
C ARG A 320 5.09 11.12 -21.73
N GLU A 321 4.90 10.86 -23.01
CA GLU A 321 3.79 11.43 -23.77
C GLU A 321 2.44 10.97 -23.21
N LYS A 322 2.29 9.67 -22.99
CA LYS A 322 1.10 9.08 -22.36
C LYS A 322 0.87 9.66 -20.97
N ALA A 323 1.93 9.77 -20.15
CA ALA A 323 1.86 10.28 -18.78
C ALA A 323 1.41 11.75 -18.74
N LEU A 324 1.96 12.61 -19.60
CA LEU A 324 1.56 14.02 -19.68
C LEU A 324 0.10 14.20 -20.12
N ASN A 325 -0.36 13.41 -21.09
CA ASN A 325 -1.76 13.42 -21.53
C ASN A 325 -2.71 12.99 -20.38
N LEU A 326 -2.31 12.00 -19.58
CA LEU A 326 -3.05 11.61 -18.38
C LEU A 326 -3.01 12.72 -17.32
N GLY A 327 -1.86 13.36 -17.08
CA GLY A 327 -1.73 14.47 -16.14
C GLY A 327 -2.67 15.63 -16.46
N GLN A 328 -2.77 16.02 -17.72
CA GLN A 328 -3.73 17.04 -18.15
C GLN A 328 -5.18 16.64 -17.86
N LYS A 329 -5.53 15.38 -18.15
CA LYS A 329 -6.87 14.84 -17.86
C LYS A 329 -7.17 14.86 -16.36
N TRP A 330 -6.23 14.46 -15.53
CA TRP A 330 -6.41 14.41 -14.08
C TRP A 330 -6.52 15.80 -13.46
N ASN A 331 -5.70 16.74 -13.93
CA ASN A 331 -5.78 18.14 -13.50
C ASN A 331 -7.15 18.74 -13.86
N ALA A 332 -7.63 18.49 -15.09
CA ALA A 332 -8.96 18.92 -15.52
C ALA A 332 -10.11 18.29 -14.69
N ALA A 333 -9.87 17.12 -14.10
CA ALA A 333 -10.81 16.47 -13.18
C ALA A 333 -10.73 17.00 -11.73
N GLY A 334 -9.83 17.96 -11.46
CA GLY A 334 -9.66 18.57 -10.14
C GLY A 334 -8.76 17.81 -9.19
N TYR A 335 -7.92 16.87 -9.70
CA TYR A 335 -6.95 16.16 -8.88
C TYR A 335 -5.59 16.88 -8.94
N HIS A 336 -4.85 16.86 -7.84
CA HIS A 336 -3.45 17.29 -7.82
C HIS A 336 -2.57 16.27 -8.54
N VAL A 337 -1.79 16.70 -9.51
CA VAL A 337 -0.92 15.81 -10.28
C VAL A 337 0.49 15.84 -9.71
N ILE A 338 1.06 14.65 -9.49
CA ILE A 338 2.44 14.43 -9.03
C ILE A 338 3.24 13.91 -10.22
N SER A 339 4.27 14.64 -10.65
CA SER A 339 5.20 14.23 -11.71
C SER A 339 6.39 13.48 -11.08
N MET A 340 6.61 12.23 -11.48
CA MET A 340 7.80 11.51 -11.01
C MET A 340 9.09 12.18 -11.48
N ARG A 341 9.10 12.78 -12.64
CA ARG A 341 10.26 13.44 -13.22
C ARG A 341 10.61 14.75 -12.53
N ASP A 342 9.62 15.59 -12.32
CA ASP A 342 9.83 16.98 -11.91
C ASP A 342 9.71 17.14 -10.38
N ASP A 343 8.83 16.37 -9.74
CA ASP A 343 8.55 16.50 -8.31
C ASP A 343 9.44 15.61 -7.42
N PHE A 344 10.03 14.53 -7.97
CA PHE A 344 10.87 13.62 -7.21
C PHE A 344 12.36 13.87 -7.46
N LYS A 345 13.15 14.01 -6.39
CA LYS A 345 14.63 14.02 -6.48
C LYS A 345 15.18 12.63 -6.79
N THR A 346 14.53 11.59 -6.31
CA THR A 346 14.84 10.18 -6.55
C THR A 346 13.55 9.38 -6.60
N ILE A 347 13.52 8.26 -7.35
CA ILE A 347 12.35 7.36 -7.38
C ILE A 347 12.55 6.25 -6.36
N TYR A 348 13.55 5.38 -6.57
CA TYR A 348 13.79 4.17 -5.78
C TYR A 348 14.90 4.31 -4.74
N GLY A 349 15.64 5.43 -4.74
CA GLY A 349 16.75 5.71 -3.85
C GLY A 349 18.13 5.53 -4.49
N LEU A 350 19.18 5.68 -3.67
CA LEU A 350 20.56 5.61 -4.13
C LEU A 350 20.93 4.19 -4.58
N GLY A 351 21.70 4.09 -5.66
CA GLY A 351 22.24 2.82 -6.17
C GLY A 351 21.30 2.05 -7.10
N VAL A 352 20.05 2.47 -7.25
CA VAL A 352 19.13 1.89 -8.25
C VAL A 352 19.34 2.61 -9.59
N GLN A 353 19.52 1.85 -10.65
CA GLN A 353 19.68 2.37 -12.01
C GLN A 353 18.79 1.61 -12.97
N LYS A 354 18.11 2.34 -13.84
CA LYS A 354 17.41 1.79 -14.99
C LYS A 354 18.41 1.18 -15.97
N VAL A 355 18.12 -0.01 -16.46
CA VAL A 355 18.84 -0.71 -17.53
C VAL A 355 17.85 -1.30 -18.52
N GLU A 356 18.32 -1.76 -19.67
CA GLU A 356 17.44 -2.45 -20.63
C GLU A 356 16.88 -3.74 -20.03
N PHE A 357 15.65 -4.10 -20.45
CA PHE A 357 15.05 -5.38 -20.07
C PHE A 357 15.84 -6.54 -20.64
N THR A 358 15.95 -7.61 -19.89
CA THR A 358 16.54 -8.88 -20.29
C THR A 358 15.50 -9.99 -20.27
N PHE A 359 15.36 -10.76 -21.39
CA PHE A 359 14.34 -11.79 -21.57
C PHE A 359 14.95 -13.12 -22.00
#